data_c19ff8ded2a17821e31ff8fc35d07491
#
_entry.id   c19ff8ded2a17821e31ff8fc35d07491
#
_cell.length_a   1.000
_cell.length_b   1.000
_cell.length_c   1.000
_cell.angle_alpha   90.00
_cell.angle_beta   90.00
_cell.angle_gamma   90.00
#
_symmetry.space_group_name_H-M   'P 1'
#
loop_
_entity.id
_entity.type
_entity.pdbx_description
1 polymer ?
#
loop_
_entity_poly.entity_id
_entity_poly.type
_entity_poly.pdbx_seq_one_letter_code
_entity_poly.pdbx_strand_id
1 'polypeptide(L)'
;MSAIERHPLLDIRRIYVEPAAAELPRGREVLDRFPGAELVEIAGHHRIPELYGDEANVARWVRIKTEALVLGVKKSLTARPNGRSADFIAPSTANGCAMACAYCYVPRRKGYSNPITVFANIEQITGYLRRHAGRQGGKPAPNQVDPLAWVYDIGENSDCSVDATISANVRDLVELFRDLPNAKASFATKHVNRDLLGWDPRGRTRVRFSLMPAADAKLLDIRTSSIAERLAAIDDFVAAGYEVHVNLSPVVVRDGWLDDWAELLGLLDDAIGPAARRQLAAEVIFLTHNDRLHEVNLGWHPKAEEVLWRPDLQQAKRSETGGRNVRYRTGSKGRYVAALTALIEDRLPYCRIRYAF
;
A
#
# COMPACT_ATOMS: atom_id res chain seq x y z
N MET A 1 -33.09 -6.75 5.86
CA MET A 1 -31.70 -7.26 5.82
C MET A 1 -31.12 -6.89 4.46
N SER A 2 -30.25 -5.90 4.40
CA SER A 2 -29.56 -5.50 3.17
C SER A 2 -28.65 -6.65 2.74
N ALA A 3 -28.76 -7.09 1.48
CA ALA A 3 -27.84 -8.05 0.90
C ALA A 3 -26.42 -7.46 1.02
N ILE A 4 -25.53 -8.16 1.70
CA ILE A 4 -24.12 -7.78 1.80
C ILE A 4 -23.55 -7.85 0.37
N GLU A 5 -23.29 -6.69 -0.24
CA GLU A 5 -22.63 -6.62 -1.52
C GLU A 5 -21.24 -7.27 -1.39
N ARG A 6 -21.03 -8.39 -2.07
CA ARG A 6 -19.73 -9.08 -2.06
C ARG A 6 -18.70 -8.21 -2.76
N HIS A 7 -17.69 -7.81 -2.03
CA HIS A 7 -16.61 -7.02 -2.62
C HIS A 7 -15.87 -7.85 -3.68
N PRO A 8 -15.61 -7.33 -4.90
CA PRO A 8 -15.03 -8.10 -6.01
C PRO A 8 -13.63 -8.65 -5.75
N LEU A 9 -12.89 -8.08 -4.78
CA LEU A 9 -11.55 -8.55 -4.39
C LEU A 9 -11.57 -9.64 -3.32
N LEU A 10 -12.65 -9.79 -2.56
CA LEU A 10 -12.73 -10.66 -1.38
C LEU A 10 -14.01 -11.51 -1.44
N ASP A 11 -13.88 -12.78 -1.08
CA ASP A 11 -14.96 -13.74 -0.86
C ASP A 11 -14.62 -14.56 0.39
N ILE A 12 -14.68 -13.91 1.56
CA ILE A 12 -14.18 -14.47 2.82
C ILE A 12 -15.07 -15.66 3.23
N ARG A 13 -14.47 -16.84 3.27
CA ARG A 13 -15.08 -18.12 3.63
C ARG A 13 -14.54 -18.72 4.91
N ARG A 14 -13.32 -18.26 5.34
CA ARG A 14 -12.66 -18.74 6.55
C ARG A 14 -11.99 -17.59 7.28
N ILE A 15 -12.18 -17.54 8.60
CA ILE A 15 -11.52 -16.57 9.47
C ILE A 15 -10.75 -17.32 10.55
N TYR A 16 -9.42 -17.16 10.54
CA TYR A 16 -8.55 -17.59 11.62
C TYR A 16 -8.55 -16.53 12.70
N VAL A 17 -9.01 -16.87 13.91
CA VAL A 17 -9.27 -15.90 14.97
C VAL A 17 -8.50 -16.19 16.25
N GLU A 18 -7.75 -15.20 16.75
CA GLU A 18 -7.25 -15.22 18.13
C GLU A 18 -8.42 -14.95 19.08
N PRO A 19 -8.66 -15.78 20.15
CA PRO A 19 -9.78 -15.57 21.08
C PRO A 19 -9.84 -14.14 21.64
N ALA A 20 -8.70 -13.59 22.02
CA ALA A 20 -8.62 -12.22 22.52
C ALA A 20 -9.03 -11.16 21.49
N ALA A 21 -8.92 -11.44 20.20
CA ALA A 21 -9.37 -10.53 19.15
C ALA A 21 -10.89 -10.58 18.97
N ALA A 22 -11.51 -11.76 19.12
CA ALA A 22 -12.95 -11.92 19.02
C ALA A 22 -13.71 -11.19 20.15
N GLU A 23 -13.11 -11.04 21.31
CA GLU A 23 -13.71 -10.35 22.48
C GLU A 23 -13.75 -8.82 22.31
N LEU A 24 -12.91 -8.27 21.44
CA LEU A 24 -12.85 -6.83 21.20
C LEU A 24 -14.02 -6.34 20.33
N PRO A 25 -14.50 -5.09 20.52
CA PRO A 25 -15.60 -4.54 19.71
C PRO A 25 -15.33 -4.62 18.21
N ARG A 26 -14.12 -4.28 17.77
CA ARG A 26 -13.70 -4.37 16.36
C ARG A 26 -13.65 -5.82 15.88
N GLY A 27 -13.26 -6.75 16.72
CA GLY A 27 -13.26 -8.17 16.40
C GLY A 27 -14.68 -8.67 16.10
N ARG A 28 -15.64 -8.33 16.96
CA ARG A 28 -17.06 -8.65 16.74
C ARG A 28 -17.59 -8.03 15.44
N GLU A 29 -17.31 -6.74 15.19
CA GLU A 29 -17.71 -6.07 13.94
C GLU A 29 -17.22 -6.83 12.70
N VAL A 30 -15.96 -7.28 12.70
CA VAL A 30 -15.39 -8.04 11.57
C VAL A 30 -16.08 -9.40 11.43
N LEU A 31 -16.32 -10.10 12.52
CA LEU A 31 -17.01 -11.40 12.49
C LEU A 31 -18.47 -11.26 12.00
N ASP A 32 -19.18 -10.25 12.46
CA ASP A 32 -20.56 -9.94 12.05
C ASP A 32 -20.66 -9.58 10.55
N ARG A 33 -19.59 -9.03 9.98
CA ARG A 33 -19.51 -8.70 8.54
C ARG A 33 -19.46 -9.95 7.65
N PHE A 34 -18.95 -11.07 8.17
CA PHE A 34 -18.79 -12.32 7.44
C PHE A 34 -19.49 -13.51 8.13
N PRO A 35 -20.81 -13.46 8.33
CA PRO A 35 -21.54 -14.43 9.15
C PRO A 35 -21.54 -15.85 8.59
N GLY A 36 -21.23 -16.02 7.30
CA GLY A 36 -21.13 -17.33 6.65
C GLY A 36 -19.72 -17.92 6.62
N ALA A 37 -18.72 -17.23 7.20
CA ALA A 37 -17.36 -17.73 7.21
C ALA A 37 -17.16 -18.80 8.29
N GLU A 38 -16.40 -19.84 7.96
CA GLU A 38 -15.92 -20.82 8.94
C GLU A 38 -14.92 -20.13 9.90
N LEU A 39 -15.14 -20.28 11.20
CA LEU A 39 -14.24 -19.74 12.23
C LEU A 39 -13.28 -20.82 12.70
N VAL A 40 -11.98 -20.51 12.63
CA VAL A 40 -10.91 -21.39 13.09
C VAL A 40 -10.13 -20.67 14.20
N GLU A 41 -10.25 -21.16 15.42
CA GLU A 41 -9.48 -20.62 16.53
C GLU A 41 -7.99 -20.89 16.37
N ILE A 42 -7.16 -19.87 16.63
CA ILE A 42 -5.70 -19.95 16.55
C ILE A 42 -5.04 -19.35 17.80
N ALA A 43 -3.94 -19.93 18.22
CA ALA A 43 -3.16 -19.43 19.35
C ALA A 43 -2.42 -18.12 19.01
N GLY A 44 -2.17 -17.82 17.74
CA GLY A 44 -1.48 -16.61 17.33
C GLY A 44 -1.43 -16.43 15.81
N HIS A 45 -1.69 -15.19 15.38
CA HIS A 45 -1.73 -14.82 13.96
C HIS A 45 -0.38 -14.94 13.22
N HIS A 46 0.72 -15.19 13.92
CA HIS A 46 2.05 -15.36 13.32
C HIS A 46 2.34 -16.78 12.86
N ARG A 47 1.62 -17.77 13.39
CA ARG A 47 1.84 -19.18 13.11
C ARG A 47 0.50 -19.89 12.91
N ILE A 48 0.12 -20.02 11.66
CA ILE A 48 -1.06 -20.76 11.24
C ILE A 48 -0.55 -21.91 10.39
N PRO A 49 -0.48 -23.16 10.91
CA PRO A 49 0.17 -24.27 10.22
C PRO A 49 -0.37 -24.53 8.82
N GLU A 50 -1.67 -24.35 8.62
CA GLU A 50 -2.33 -24.54 7.31
C GLU A 50 -1.91 -23.47 6.28
N LEU A 51 -1.31 -22.35 6.69
CA LEU A 51 -0.92 -21.24 5.83
C LEU A 51 0.60 -21.12 5.67
N TYR A 52 1.37 -21.56 6.66
CA TYR A 52 2.82 -21.41 6.69
C TYR A 52 3.52 -22.75 6.52
N GLY A 53 4.33 -22.85 5.48
CA GLY A 53 5.18 -24.03 5.23
C GLY A 53 4.50 -25.15 4.44
N ASP A 54 3.25 -25.02 4.03
CA ASP A 54 2.60 -25.95 3.11
C ASP A 54 2.89 -25.54 1.66
N GLU A 55 3.67 -26.32 0.94
CA GLU A 55 4.02 -26.09 -0.46
C GLU A 55 2.78 -26.08 -1.39
N ALA A 56 1.73 -26.82 -1.05
CA ALA A 56 0.47 -26.81 -1.79
C ALA A 56 -0.21 -25.43 -1.77
N ASN A 57 0.07 -24.60 -0.78
CA ASN A 57 -0.45 -23.23 -0.70
C ASN A 57 0.12 -22.32 -1.80
N VAL A 58 1.30 -22.63 -2.33
CA VAL A 58 1.87 -21.90 -3.45
C VAL A 58 0.95 -21.94 -4.67
N ALA A 59 0.32 -23.10 -4.97
CA ALA A 59 -0.62 -23.22 -6.08
C ALA A 59 -1.98 -22.55 -5.81
N ARG A 60 -2.36 -22.34 -4.55
CA ARG A 60 -3.66 -21.78 -4.12
C ARG A 60 -3.57 -20.37 -3.54
N TRP A 61 -2.43 -19.73 -3.64
CA TRP A 61 -2.16 -18.48 -2.93
C TRP A 61 -3.16 -17.34 -3.20
N VAL A 62 -3.67 -17.20 -4.43
CA VAL A 62 -4.70 -16.19 -4.74
C VAL A 62 -5.99 -16.48 -4.00
N ARG A 63 -6.44 -17.74 -3.96
CA ARG A 63 -7.64 -18.14 -3.22
C ARG A 63 -7.47 -17.87 -1.72
N ILE A 64 -6.33 -18.24 -1.15
CA ILE A 64 -6.06 -18.00 0.27
C ILE A 64 -6.11 -16.50 0.58
N LYS A 65 -5.52 -15.65 -0.26
CA LYS A 65 -5.56 -14.19 -0.07
C LYS A 65 -6.96 -13.58 -0.19
N THR A 66 -7.87 -14.23 -0.87
CA THR A 66 -9.22 -13.73 -1.15
C THR A 66 -10.31 -14.40 -0.33
N GLU A 67 -10.10 -15.66 0.07
CA GLU A 67 -11.09 -16.47 0.79
C GLU A 67 -10.80 -16.58 2.30
N ALA A 68 -9.56 -16.30 2.73
CA ALA A 68 -9.17 -16.37 4.13
C ALA A 68 -8.88 -14.99 4.73
N LEU A 69 -9.27 -14.81 5.99
CA LEU A 69 -8.98 -13.66 6.82
C LEU A 69 -8.33 -14.13 8.12
N VAL A 70 -7.45 -13.33 8.69
CA VAL A 70 -6.90 -13.55 10.03
C VAL A 70 -7.32 -12.40 10.92
N LEU A 71 -7.88 -12.68 12.08
CA LEU A 71 -8.26 -11.70 13.08
C LEU A 71 -7.36 -11.86 14.31
N GLY A 72 -6.57 -10.84 14.62
CA GLY A 72 -5.57 -10.90 15.67
C GLY A 72 -5.45 -9.64 16.49
N VAL A 73 -4.55 -9.66 17.48
CA VAL A 73 -4.22 -8.52 18.34
C VAL A 73 -2.80 -8.02 18.04
N LYS A 74 -2.66 -6.73 17.78
CA LYS A 74 -1.36 -6.08 17.56
C LYS A 74 -0.63 -5.92 18.90
N LYS A 75 0.43 -6.70 19.11
CA LYS A 75 1.19 -6.69 20.38
C LYS A 75 2.20 -5.55 20.46
N SER A 76 2.89 -5.23 19.35
CA SER A 76 3.89 -4.16 19.30
C SER A 76 3.29 -2.88 18.75
N LEU A 77 3.22 -1.84 19.59
CA LEU A 77 2.75 -0.51 19.23
C LEU A 77 3.96 0.44 19.18
N THR A 78 4.60 0.50 18.00
CA THR A 78 5.78 1.33 17.79
C THR A 78 5.62 2.12 16.49
N ALA A 79 5.72 3.44 16.57
CA ALA A 79 5.93 4.31 15.43
C ALA A 79 7.44 4.35 15.14
N ARG A 80 7.85 3.93 13.95
CA ARG A 80 9.26 3.87 13.55
C ARG A 80 9.62 5.07 12.68
N PRO A 81 10.78 5.72 12.90
CA PRO A 81 11.26 6.76 11.98
C PRO A 81 11.33 6.24 10.54
N ASN A 82 11.01 7.13 9.61
CA ASN A 82 11.16 6.91 8.17
C ASN A 82 11.91 8.11 7.58
N GLY A 83 11.56 8.85 6.70
CA GLY A 83 12.25 10.00 6.12
C GLY A 83 12.14 10.03 4.60
N ARG A 84 11.27 9.15 4.04
CA ARG A 84 10.97 9.13 2.60
C ARG A 84 9.51 9.48 2.36
N SER A 85 8.63 8.48 2.38
CA SER A 85 7.19 8.65 2.14
C SER A 85 6.47 9.32 3.32
N ALA A 86 7.01 9.16 4.51
CA ALA A 86 6.49 9.70 5.77
C ALA A 86 7.63 10.03 6.73
N ASP A 87 7.36 10.75 7.82
CA ASP A 87 8.30 10.93 8.92
C ASP A 87 8.34 9.68 9.81
N PHE A 88 7.18 9.06 9.99
CA PHE A 88 7.04 7.83 10.80
C PHE A 88 6.20 6.77 10.07
N ILE A 89 6.51 5.51 10.36
CA ILE A 89 5.66 4.38 10.02
C ILE A 89 4.83 4.04 11.26
N ALA A 90 3.52 4.15 11.13
CA ALA A 90 2.58 3.82 12.20
C ALA A 90 2.54 2.31 12.51
N PRO A 91 2.11 1.90 13.71
CA PRO A 91 1.72 0.52 13.95
C PRO A 91 0.64 0.09 12.96
N SER A 92 0.86 -1.01 12.24
CA SER A 92 -0.10 -1.49 11.25
C SER A 92 -1.43 -1.90 11.90
N THR A 93 -2.54 -1.49 11.30
CA THR A 93 -3.90 -1.93 11.67
C THR A 93 -4.35 -3.14 10.87
N ALA A 94 -3.66 -3.42 9.78
CA ALA A 94 -3.76 -4.66 9.01
C ALA A 94 -2.41 -5.05 8.42
N ASN A 95 -2.27 -6.30 8.00
CA ASN A 95 -1.14 -6.80 7.22
C ASN A 95 -1.66 -7.73 6.14
N GLY A 96 -1.00 -7.76 4.99
CA GLY A 96 -1.44 -8.54 3.84
C GLY A 96 -2.25 -7.71 2.88
N CYS A 97 -2.61 -8.29 1.73
CA CYS A 97 -3.38 -7.62 0.71
C CYS A 97 -4.04 -8.65 -0.21
N ALA A 98 -5.26 -8.38 -0.67
CA ALA A 98 -5.98 -9.24 -1.61
C ALA A 98 -5.46 -9.15 -3.05
N MET A 99 -4.67 -8.12 -3.36
CA MET A 99 -4.06 -7.97 -4.68
C MET A 99 -2.91 -8.95 -4.88
N ALA A 100 -2.54 -9.15 -6.14
CA ALA A 100 -1.55 -10.13 -6.57
C ALA A 100 -0.39 -9.51 -7.37
N CYS A 101 0.01 -8.29 -7.05
CA CYS A 101 1.10 -7.60 -7.75
C CYS A 101 2.37 -8.44 -7.79
N ALA A 102 2.93 -8.65 -8.98
CA ALA A 102 4.06 -9.57 -9.19
C ALA A 102 5.36 -9.14 -8.48
N TYR A 103 5.52 -7.88 -8.14
CA TYR A 103 6.69 -7.32 -7.44
C TYR A 103 6.44 -7.08 -5.94
N CYS A 104 5.30 -7.54 -5.38
CA CYS A 104 4.90 -7.20 -4.03
C CYS A 104 5.83 -7.82 -2.97
N TYR A 105 6.40 -6.98 -2.09
CA TYR A 105 7.27 -7.45 -1.00
C TYR A 105 6.50 -7.94 0.23
N VAL A 106 5.21 -7.63 0.35
CA VAL A 106 4.37 -7.99 1.51
C VAL A 106 4.29 -9.50 1.75
N PRO A 107 4.15 -10.37 0.74
CA PRO A 107 4.15 -11.82 0.94
C PRO A 107 5.40 -12.36 1.63
N ARG A 108 6.56 -11.71 1.45
CA ARG A 108 7.83 -12.16 2.04
C ARG A 108 7.84 -12.27 3.55
N ARG A 109 7.01 -11.48 4.24
CA ARG A 109 7.02 -11.39 5.71
C ARG A 109 6.20 -12.48 6.39
N LYS A 110 5.21 -13.07 5.67
CA LYS A 110 4.25 -14.03 6.24
C LYS A 110 4.07 -15.30 5.41
N GLY A 111 4.97 -15.57 4.47
CA GLY A 111 4.80 -16.64 3.50
C GLY A 111 3.95 -16.20 2.30
N TYR A 112 3.92 -17.04 1.29
CA TYR A 112 3.38 -16.68 -0.03
C TYR A 112 1.85 -16.64 -0.07
N SER A 113 1.18 -17.35 0.82
CA SER A 113 -0.28 -17.37 0.91
C SER A 113 -0.89 -16.28 1.78
N ASN A 114 -0.12 -15.31 2.20
CA ASN A 114 -0.41 -14.22 3.13
C ASN A 114 -1.83 -13.62 3.02
N PRO A 115 -2.85 -14.17 3.71
CA PRO A 115 -4.16 -13.55 3.80
C PRO A 115 -4.08 -12.25 4.59
N ILE A 116 -5.09 -11.41 4.45
CA ILE A 116 -5.15 -10.19 5.23
C ILE A 116 -5.31 -10.55 6.71
N THR A 117 -4.45 -9.97 7.55
CA THR A 117 -4.60 -9.99 9.01
C THR A 117 -5.12 -8.64 9.45
N VAL A 118 -6.28 -8.60 10.08
CA VAL A 118 -6.85 -7.40 10.73
C VAL A 118 -6.52 -7.44 12.21
N PHE A 119 -6.12 -6.30 12.76
CA PHE A 119 -5.86 -6.16 14.19
C PHE A 119 -7.05 -5.50 14.88
N ALA A 120 -7.68 -6.23 15.82
CA ALA A 120 -8.91 -5.82 16.46
C ALA A 120 -8.73 -4.75 17.55
N ASN A 121 -7.52 -4.53 18.06
CA ASN A 121 -7.26 -3.58 19.15
C ASN A 121 -6.98 -2.15 18.65
N ILE A 122 -7.87 -1.64 17.82
CA ILE A 122 -7.72 -0.32 17.17
C ILE A 122 -7.65 0.83 18.19
N GLU A 123 -8.38 0.76 19.28
CA GLU A 123 -8.38 1.78 20.34
C GLU A 123 -6.99 1.93 21.00
N GLN A 124 -6.27 0.81 21.14
CA GLN A 124 -4.90 0.84 21.65
C GLN A 124 -3.95 1.49 20.65
N ILE A 125 -4.14 1.19 19.34
CA ILE A 125 -3.32 1.75 18.26
C ILE A 125 -3.56 3.25 18.14
N THR A 126 -4.80 3.70 18.08
CA THR A 126 -5.17 5.12 17.99
C THR A 126 -4.76 5.89 19.22
N GLY A 127 -4.95 5.33 20.42
CA GLY A 127 -4.48 5.91 21.68
C GLY A 127 -2.96 6.05 21.72
N TYR A 128 -2.21 5.05 21.22
CA TYR A 128 -0.76 5.14 21.10
C TYR A 128 -0.34 6.26 20.13
N LEU A 129 -0.95 6.32 18.94
CA LEU A 129 -0.62 7.34 17.92
C LEU A 129 -0.93 8.75 18.39
N ARG A 130 -2.04 8.97 19.10
CA ARG A 130 -2.39 10.26 19.71
C ARG A 130 -1.31 10.72 20.69
N ARG A 131 -0.87 9.84 21.60
CA ARG A 131 0.21 10.15 22.54
C ARG A 131 1.54 10.37 21.85
N HIS A 132 1.86 9.58 20.82
CA HIS A 132 3.11 9.72 20.07
C HIS A 132 3.14 11.06 19.33
N ALA A 133 2.09 11.42 18.59
CA ALA A 133 2.00 12.71 17.89
C ALA A 133 2.04 13.91 18.87
N GLY A 134 1.37 13.78 20.02
CA GLY A 134 1.41 14.82 21.06
C GLY A 134 2.82 15.08 21.58
N ARG A 135 3.63 14.02 21.78
CA ARG A 135 5.03 14.16 22.23
C ARG A 135 5.95 14.78 21.18
N GLN A 136 5.62 14.67 19.89
CA GLN A 136 6.43 15.29 18.84
C GLN A 136 6.32 16.82 18.84
N GLY A 137 5.23 17.38 19.36
CA GLY A 137 4.98 18.82 19.28
C GLY A 137 4.84 19.31 17.84
N GLY A 138 5.10 20.58 17.60
CA GLY A 138 5.17 21.17 16.25
C GLY A 138 6.39 20.67 15.50
N LYS A 139 6.29 20.56 14.18
CA LYS A 139 7.43 20.15 13.34
C LYS A 139 8.46 21.31 13.31
N PRO A 140 9.72 21.08 13.75
CA PRO A 140 10.68 22.18 13.97
C PRO A 140 11.21 22.79 12.68
N ALA A 141 11.20 22.01 11.59
CA ALA A 141 11.66 22.47 10.28
C ALA A 141 10.94 21.71 9.14
N PRO A 142 10.67 22.40 8.02
CA PRO A 142 10.18 21.75 6.81
C PRO A 142 11.12 20.65 6.33
N ASN A 143 10.53 19.57 5.79
CA ASN A 143 11.29 18.56 5.07
C ASN A 143 10.55 18.13 3.79
N GLN A 144 11.15 17.23 3.04
CA GLN A 144 10.57 16.73 1.78
C GLN A 144 9.22 16.03 1.95
N VAL A 145 8.92 15.53 3.16
CA VAL A 145 7.67 14.81 3.43
C VAL A 145 6.50 15.77 3.55
N ASP A 146 6.64 16.76 4.44
CA ASP A 146 5.63 17.80 4.65
C ASP A 146 6.27 19.02 5.35
N PRO A 147 5.92 20.25 4.97
CA PRO A 147 6.53 21.43 5.56
C PRO A 147 6.08 21.73 7.01
N LEU A 148 4.89 21.28 7.41
CA LEU A 148 4.28 21.70 8.67
C LEU A 148 3.87 20.55 9.58
N ALA A 149 3.43 19.43 9.01
CA ALA A 149 2.88 18.32 9.78
C ALA A 149 3.83 17.12 9.85
N TRP A 150 3.80 16.40 10.95
CA TRP A 150 4.37 15.07 11.07
C TRP A 150 3.52 14.07 10.29
N VAL A 151 4.06 13.40 9.30
CA VAL A 151 3.34 12.45 8.47
C VAL A 151 3.60 11.03 8.94
N TYR A 152 2.52 10.28 9.13
CA TYR A 152 2.53 8.87 9.51
C TYR A 152 2.06 8.00 8.35
N ASP A 153 2.91 7.09 7.87
CA ASP A 153 2.49 6.05 6.93
C ASP A 153 1.68 4.99 7.70
N ILE A 154 0.41 4.84 7.36
CA ILE A 154 -0.52 3.91 8.00
C ILE A 154 -0.73 2.63 7.19
N GLY A 155 -0.17 2.54 5.98
CA GLY A 155 -0.37 1.46 5.01
C GLY A 155 0.88 0.66 4.64
N GLU A 156 1.95 0.66 5.45
CA GLU A 156 3.24 0.02 5.09
C GLU A 156 3.11 -1.46 4.68
N ASN A 157 2.22 -2.22 5.33
CA ASN A 157 2.14 -3.67 5.18
C ASN A 157 0.82 -4.16 4.58
N SER A 158 -0.01 -3.25 4.07
CA SER A 158 -1.32 -3.55 3.49
C SER A 158 -1.70 -2.50 2.45
N ASP A 159 -2.89 -2.59 1.89
CA ASP A 159 -3.52 -1.52 1.12
C ASP A 159 -4.73 -1.01 1.89
N CYS A 160 -4.64 0.22 2.41
CA CYS A 160 -5.68 0.80 3.27
C CYS A 160 -7.05 0.90 2.58
N SER A 161 -7.09 1.09 1.26
CA SER A 161 -8.37 1.13 0.53
C SER A 161 -9.03 -0.25 0.46
N VAL A 162 -8.23 -1.33 0.43
CA VAL A 162 -8.73 -2.71 0.55
C VAL A 162 -9.12 -3.01 2.00
N ASP A 163 -8.29 -2.63 2.98
CA ASP A 163 -8.56 -2.87 4.41
C ASP A 163 -9.89 -2.24 4.85
N ALA A 164 -10.22 -1.08 4.30
CA ALA A 164 -11.47 -0.36 4.56
C ALA A 164 -12.74 -1.14 4.15
N THR A 165 -12.61 -2.13 3.25
CA THR A 165 -13.74 -3.01 2.90
C THR A 165 -14.00 -4.09 3.95
N ILE A 166 -13.03 -4.33 4.85
CA ILE A 166 -13.08 -5.39 5.85
C ILE A 166 -13.46 -4.86 7.24
N SER A 167 -12.90 -3.70 7.62
CA SER A 167 -13.09 -3.12 8.96
C SER A 167 -13.06 -1.60 8.91
N ALA A 168 -13.58 -0.94 9.95
CA ALA A 168 -13.50 0.50 10.10
C ALA A 168 -12.13 1.01 10.62
N ASN A 169 -11.10 0.17 10.75
CA ASN A 169 -9.79 0.56 11.28
C ASN A 169 -9.18 1.77 10.54
N VAL A 170 -9.27 1.80 9.21
CA VAL A 170 -8.71 2.91 8.42
C VAL A 170 -9.52 4.17 8.62
N ARG A 171 -10.85 4.05 8.75
CA ARG A 171 -11.73 5.18 9.07
C ARG A 171 -11.37 5.80 10.42
N ASP A 172 -11.18 4.98 11.47
CA ASP A 172 -10.78 5.45 12.78
C ASP A 172 -9.43 6.19 12.74
N LEU A 173 -8.49 5.74 11.90
CA LEU A 173 -7.24 6.46 11.68
C LEU A 173 -7.45 7.80 10.97
N VAL A 174 -8.27 7.85 9.93
CA VAL A 174 -8.61 9.11 9.24
C VAL A 174 -9.24 10.11 10.23
N GLU A 175 -10.19 9.66 11.04
CA GLU A 175 -10.83 10.46 12.08
C GLU A 175 -9.84 10.91 13.15
N LEU A 176 -8.94 10.03 13.62
CA LEU A 176 -7.87 10.39 14.55
C LEU A 176 -7.00 11.53 14.01
N PHE A 177 -6.47 11.37 12.78
CA PHE A 177 -5.55 12.34 12.20
C PHE A 177 -6.24 13.65 11.81
N ARG A 178 -7.53 13.62 11.45
CA ARG A 178 -8.35 14.81 11.25
C ARG A 178 -8.31 15.75 12.46
N ASP A 179 -8.29 15.17 13.66
CA ASP A 179 -8.34 15.91 14.93
C ASP A 179 -6.95 16.24 15.50
N LEU A 180 -5.86 15.77 14.87
CA LEU A 180 -4.49 16.06 15.30
C LEU A 180 -3.95 17.31 14.59
N PRO A 181 -3.62 18.40 15.33
CA PRO A 181 -3.21 19.66 14.70
C PRO A 181 -1.83 19.60 14.06
N ASN A 182 -0.95 18.72 14.55
CA ASN A 182 0.46 18.65 14.16
C ASN A 182 0.81 17.42 13.31
N ALA A 183 -0.17 16.57 12.95
CA ALA A 183 0.10 15.31 12.26
C ALA A 183 -0.88 15.04 11.12
N LYS A 184 -0.46 14.22 10.16
CA LYS A 184 -1.24 13.70 9.04
C LYS A 184 -1.05 12.20 8.89
N ALA A 185 -2.11 11.49 8.47
CA ALA A 185 -1.98 10.14 7.93
C ALA A 185 -1.51 10.16 6.47
N SER A 186 -0.85 9.10 6.03
CA SER A 186 -0.55 8.87 4.62
C SER A 186 -0.56 7.38 4.29
N PHE A 187 -1.05 7.01 3.11
CA PHE A 187 -0.95 5.65 2.60
C PHE A 187 -0.90 5.64 1.08
N ALA A 188 -0.24 4.62 0.52
CA ALA A 188 -0.29 4.35 -0.91
C ALA A 188 -1.36 3.30 -1.20
N THR A 189 -2.02 3.41 -2.36
CA THR A 189 -3.03 2.45 -2.79
C THR A 189 -3.00 2.19 -4.29
N LYS A 190 -3.44 0.99 -4.66
CA LYS A 190 -3.75 0.57 -6.03
C LYS A 190 -5.23 0.19 -6.20
N HIS A 191 -6.03 0.43 -5.17
CA HIS A 191 -7.46 0.16 -5.18
C HIS A 191 -8.26 1.45 -5.00
N VAL A 192 -9.20 1.71 -5.90
CA VAL A 192 -10.13 2.84 -5.79
C VAL A 192 -11.33 2.37 -4.98
N ASN A 193 -11.36 2.76 -3.71
CA ASN A 193 -12.50 2.53 -2.84
C ASN A 193 -13.25 3.85 -2.61
N ARG A 194 -14.44 3.97 -3.19
CA ARG A 194 -15.25 5.19 -3.14
C ARG A 194 -15.91 5.43 -1.78
N ASP A 195 -15.98 4.45 -0.90
CA ASP A 195 -16.52 4.63 0.46
C ASP A 195 -15.68 5.64 1.27
N LEU A 196 -14.38 5.76 0.94
CA LEU A 196 -13.49 6.74 1.57
C LEU A 196 -13.93 8.20 1.33
N LEU A 197 -14.66 8.48 0.24
CA LEU A 197 -15.08 9.83 -0.12
C LEU A 197 -16.03 10.46 0.93
N GLY A 198 -16.70 9.62 1.73
CA GLY A 198 -17.62 10.07 2.78
C GLY A 198 -16.96 10.35 4.15
N TRP A 199 -15.62 10.28 4.30
CA TRP A 199 -15.00 10.29 5.63
C TRP A 199 -14.48 11.64 6.14
N ASP A 200 -14.58 12.72 5.36
CA ASP A 200 -14.17 14.10 5.73
C ASP A 200 -12.78 14.21 6.40
N PRO A 201 -11.69 13.93 5.67
CA PRO A 201 -10.33 13.93 6.24
C PRO A 201 -9.76 15.34 6.52
N ARG A 202 -10.38 16.42 6.03
CA ARG A 202 -9.99 17.83 6.22
C ARG A 202 -8.52 18.12 5.89
N GLY A 203 -7.99 17.55 4.83
CA GLY A 203 -6.60 17.68 4.42
C GLY A 203 -5.58 16.97 5.35
N ARG A 204 -6.07 16.17 6.32
CA ARG A 204 -5.20 15.49 7.29
C ARG A 204 -4.90 14.03 6.93
N THR A 205 -5.38 13.58 5.78
CA THR A 205 -5.00 12.28 5.23
C THR A 205 -4.53 12.45 3.80
N ARG A 206 -3.32 11.96 3.52
CA ARG A 206 -2.70 11.93 2.20
C ARG A 206 -2.89 10.57 1.58
N VAL A 207 -3.58 10.51 0.45
CA VAL A 207 -3.68 9.33 -0.40
C VAL A 207 -2.65 9.44 -1.53
N ARG A 208 -1.86 8.39 -1.73
CA ARG A 208 -0.88 8.29 -2.81
C ARG A 208 -1.33 7.21 -3.79
N PHE A 209 -1.95 7.60 -4.91
CA PHE A 209 -2.29 6.63 -5.94
C PHE A 209 -1.02 6.12 -6.63
N SER A 210 -0.80 4.80 -6.55
CA SER A 210 0.32 4.18 -7.25
C SER A 210 -0.01 4.08 -8.73
N LEU A 211 0.87 4.59 -9.57
CA LEU A 211 0.72 4.62 -11.02
C LEU A 211 1.95 4.03 -11.70
N MET A 212 1.72 3.38 -12.82
CA MET A 212 2.74 2.91 -13.76
C MET A 212 2.13 2.87 -15.17
N PRO A 213 2.93 2.82 -16.25
CA PRO A 213 2.41 2.69 -17.61
C PRO A 213 1.43 1.54 -17.74
N ALA A 214 0.37 1.71 -18.54
CA ALA A 214 -0.73 0.76 -18.64
C ALA A 214 -0.27 -0.63 -19.10
N ALA A 215 0.72 -0.70 -19.99
CA ALA A 215 1.31 -1.96 -20.45
C ALA A 215 1.98 -2.74 -19.28
N ASP A 216 2.77 -2.03 -18.46
CA ASP A 216 3.40 -2.63 -17.28
C ASP A 216 2.36 -3.00 -16.22
N ALA A 217 1.34 -2.15 -16.00
CA ALA A 217 0.27 -2.43 -15.05
C ALA A 217 -0.52 -3.69 -15.40
N LYS A 218 -0.82 -3.91 -16.67
CA LYS A 218 -1.51 -5.12 -17.16
C LYS A 218 -0.73 -6.40 -16.84
N LEU A 219 0.60 -6.31 -16.85
CA LEU A 219 1.49 -7.45 -16.61
C LEU A 219 1.79 -7.64 -15.11
N LEU A 220 1.91 -6.55 -14.35
CA LEU A 220 2.50 -6.52 -13.02
C LEU A 220 1.49 -6.21 -11.91
N ASP A 221 0.49 -5.34 -12.16
CA ASP A 221 -0.48 -4.87 -11.16
C ASP A 221 -1.74 -5.76 -11.16
N ILE A 222 -1.57 -7.04 -10.83
CA ILE A 222 -2.63 -8.06 -10.89
C ILE A 222 -3.67 -7.82 -9.79
N ARG A 223 -4.97 -7.83 -10.17
CA ARG A 223 -6.13 -7.65 -9.27
C ARG A 223 -6.17 -6.27 -8.59
N THR A 224 -5.69 -5.25 -9.27
CA THR A 224 -5.78 -3.84 -8.82
C THR A 224 -6.85 -3.10 -9.63
N SER A 225 -7.27 -1.92 -9.18
CA SER A 225 -8.00 -1.00 -10.06
C SER A 225 -7.13 -0.62 -11.26
N SER A 226 -7.73 -0.42 -12.41
CA SER A 226 -7.00 0.01 -13.62
C SER A 226 -6.33 1.37 -13.43
N ILE A 227 -5.34 1.68 -14.26
CA ILE A 227 -4.70 3.01 -14.24
C ILE A 227 -5.73 4.10 -14.52
N ALA A 228 -6.63 3.89 -15.49
CA ALA A 228 -7.69 4.84 -15.81
C ALA A 228 -8.62 5.12 -14.61
N GLU A 229 -9.03 4.09 -13.86
CA GLU A 229 -9.82 4.25 -12.65
C GLU A 229 -9.08 5.04 -11.57
N ARG A 230 -7.77 4.78 -11.38
CA ARG A 230 -6.95 5.50 -10.39
C ARG A 230 -6.79 6.97 -10.77
N LEU A 231 -6.57 7.27 -12.06
CA LEU A 231 -6.49 8.64 -12.57
C LEU A 231 -7.82 9.39 -12.38
N ALA A 232 -8.93 8.78 -12.79
CA ALA A 232 -10.26 9.37 -12.68
C ALA A 232 -10.70 9.62 -11.22
N ALA A 233 -10.14 8.90 -10.25
CA ALA A 233 -10.48 9.08 -8.84
C ALA A 233 -9.76 10.27 -8.18
N ILE A 234 -8.71 10.83 -8.74
CA ILE A 234 -7.87 11.85 -8.10
C ILE A 234 -8.69 13.07 -7.69
N ASP A 235 -9.44 13.65 -8.61
CA ASP A 235 -10.23 14.85 -8.34
C ASP A 235 -11.38 14.59 -7.35
N ASP A 236 -12.01 13.42 -7.39
CA ASP A 236 -13.03 13.03 -6.43
C ASP A 236 -12.47 12.99 -5.00
N PHE A 237 -11.27 12.42 -4.82
CA PHE A 237 -10.59 12.38 -3.52
C PHE A 237 -10.16 13.77 -3.06
N VAL A 238 -9.69 14.63 -3.96
CA VAL A 238 -9.38 16.02 -3.63
C VAL A 238 -10.65 16.76 -3.19
N ALA A 239 -11.76 16.59 -3.92
CA ALA A 239 -13.04 17.20 -3.58
C ALA A 239 -13.59 16.70 -2.23
N ALA A 240 -13.32 15.44 -1.87
CA ALA A 240 -13.66 14.87 -0.57
C ALA A 240 -12.74 15.32 0.58
N GLY A 241 -11.76 16.21 0.31
CA GLY A 241 -10.89 16.79 1.32
C GLY A 241 -9.61 16.01 1.61
N TYR A 242 -9.25 15.02 0.81
CA TYR A 242 -7.94 14.36 0.90
C TYR A 242 -6.83 15.22 0.29
N GLU A 243 -5.62 15.10 0.83
CA GLU A 243 -4.41 15.48 0.12
C GLU A 243 -4.05 14.33 -0.81
N VAL A 244 -3.94 14.59 -2.13
CA VAL A 244 -3.68 13.53 -3.11
C VAL A 244 -2.33 13.73 -3.77
N HIS A 245 -1.49 12.71 -3.68
CA HIS A 245 -0.20 12.58 -4.35
C HIS A 245 -0.17 11.34 -5.26
N VAL A 246 0.86 11.18 -6.03
CA VAL A 246 1.09 9.98 -6.84
C VAL A 246 2.37 9.27 -6.41
N ASN A 247 2.33 7.96 -6.50
CA ASN A 247 3.47 7.09 -6.28
C ASN A 247 3.80 6.41 -7.62
N LEU A 248 4.78 6.93 -8.35
CA LEU A 248 5.25 6.39 -9.62
C LEU A 248 6.13 5.16 -9.35
N SER A 249 5.50 3.99 -9.22
CA SER A 249 6.13 2.80 -8.64
C SER A 249 5.44 1.47 -9.01
N PRO A 250 6.25 0.45 -9.33
CA PRO A 250 7.69 0.53 -9.60
C PRO A 250 7.97 1.08 -10.99
N VAL A 251 9.07 1.80 -11.12
CA VAL A 251 9.60 2.15 -12.44
C VAL A 251 10.37 0.95 -12.98
N VAL A 252 9.89 0.38 -14.08
CA VAL A 252 10.52 -0.74 -14.78
C VAL A 252 11.19 -0.23 -16.04
N VAL A 253 12.50 -0.50 -16.17
CA VAL A 253 13.29 -0.04 -17.31
C VAL A 253 13.36 -1.17 -18.35
N ARG A 254 12.88 -0.89 -19.55
CA ARG A 254 12.90 -1.72 -20.74
C ARG A 254 12.97 -0.83 -22.00
N ASP A 255 13.04 -1.40 -23.16
CA ASP A 255 13.01 -0.61 -24.40
C ASP A 255 11.69 0.19 -24.50
N GLY A 256 11.78 1.46 -24.81
CA GLY A 256 10.63 2.37 -24.93
C GLY A 256 10.00 2.84 -23.62
N TRP A 257 10.58 2.50 -22.46
CA TRP A 257 9.99 2.82 -21.15
C TRP A 257 9.72 4.31 -20.92
N LEU A 258 10.56 5.20 -21.43
CA LEU A 258 10.34 6.65 -21.29
C LEU A 258 9.12 7.14 -22.10
N ASP A 259 8.87 6.57 -23.28
CA ASP A 259 7.71 6.90 -24.08
C ASP A 259 6.42 6.45 -23.39
N ASP A 260 6.41 5.26 -22.78
CA ASP A 260 5.29 4.77 -21.99
C ASP A 260 5.03 5.67 -20.75
N TRP A 261 6.09 6.16 -20.10
CA TRP A 261 5.94 7.12 -19.00
C TRP A 261 5.45 8.47 -19.49
N ALA A 262 5.91 8.95 -20.66
CA ALA A 262 5.42 10.19 -21.26
C ALA A 262 3.91 10.12 -21.58
N GLU A 263 3.42 8.98 -22.07
CA GLU A 263 2.00 8.73 -22.26
C GLU A 263 1.23 8.78 -20.94
N LEU A 264 1.69 8.06 -19.90
CA LEU A 264 1.04 8.07 -18.59
C LEU A 264 1.00 9.48 -17.98
N LEU A 265 2.08 10.26 -18.07
CA LEU A 265 2.12 11.62 -17.53
C LEU A 265 1.16 12.54 -18.30
N GLY A 266 1.03 12.38 -19.63
CA GLY A 266 0.00 13.06 -20.41
C GLY A 266 -1.42 12.72 -19.96
N LEU A 267 -1.72 11.42 -19.79
CA LEU A 267 -3.02 10.97 -19.25
C LEU A 267 -3.30 11.52 -17.84
N LEU A 268 -2.27 11.62 -16.99
CA LEU A 268 -2.41 12.21 -15.65
C LEU A 268 -2.71 13.72 -15.75
N ASP A 269 -2.02 14.45 -16.62
CA ASP A 269 -2.27 15.87 -16.84
C ASP A 269 -3.69 16.13 -17.33
N ASP A 270 -4.16 15.35 -18.28
CA ASP A 270 -5.51 15.47 -18.85
C ASP A 270 -6.62 15.12 -17.83
N ALA A 271 -6.33 14.21 -16.90
CA ALA A 271 -7.32 13.68 -15.94
C ALA A 271 -7.57 14.59 -14.74
N ILE A 272 -6.64 15.50 -14.38
CA ILE A 272 -6.70 16.24 -13.11
C ILE A 272 -6.98 17.72 -13.28
N GLY A 273 -7.86 18.23 -12.41
CA GLY A 273 -8.23 19.63 -12.38
C GLY A 273 -7.26 20.51 -11.56
N PRO A 274 -7.52 21.85 -11.57
CA PRO A 274 -6.64 22.82 -10.91
C PRO A 274 -6.42 22.59 -9.41
N ALA A 275 -7.41 22.01 -8.70
CA ALA A 275 -7.29 21.73 -7.27
C ALA A 275 -6.29 20.62 -6.99
N ALA A 276 -6.31 19.54 -7.77
CA ALA A 276 -5.34 18.46 -7.67
C ALA A 276 -3.94 18.93 -8.10
N ARG A 277 -3.81 19.68 -9.20
CA ARG A 277 -2.52 20.23 -9.68
C ARG A 277 -1.81 21.07 -8.61
N ARG A 278 -2.53 21.88 -7.82
CA ARG A 278 -1.92 22.70 -6.77
C ARG A 278 -1.25 21.93 -5.64
N GLN A 279 -1.64 20.70 -5.42
CA GLN A 279 -1.09 19.87 -4.33
C GLN A 279 -0.28 18.68 -4.82
N LEU A 280 -0.28 18.40 -6.13
CA LEU A 280 0.32 17.19 -6.67
C LEU A 280 1.80 17.10 -6.31
N ALA A 281 2.18 15.96 -5.78
CA ALA A 281 3.57 15.61 -5.60
C ALA A 281 3.79 14.12 -5.94
N ALA A 282 4.97 13.81 -6.44
CA ALA A 282 5.33 12.47 -6.87
C ALA A 282 6.43 11.86 -5.99
N GLU A 283 6.31 10.56 -5.75
CA GLU A 283 7.38 9.68 -5.28
C GLU A 283 7.77 8.79 -6.45
N VAL A 284 9.05 8.75 -6.80
CA VAL A 284 9.55 7.95 -7.94
C VAL A 284 10.39 6.81 -7.40
N ILE A 285 9.92 5.57 -7.60
CA ILE A 285 10.55 4.39 -7.00
C ILE A 285 10.89 3.38 -8.10
N PHE A 286 12.19 3.26 -8.39
CA PHE A 286 12.69 2.27 -9.32
C PHE A 286 12.63 0.86 -8.73
N LEU A 287 12.40 -0.11 -9.58
CA LEU A 287 12.25 -1.51 -9.20
C LEU A 287 13.40 -2.00 -8.35
N THR A 288 13.05 -2.63 -7.24
CA THR A 288 13.92 -3.52 -6.47
C THR A 288 13.18 -4.83 -6.32
N HIS A 289 13.74 -5.92 -6.84
CA HIS A 289 13.10 -7.22 -6.82
C HIS A 289 13.83 -8.19 -5.89
N ASN A 290 13.10 -9.17 -5.36
CA ASN A 290 13.62 -10.08 -4.35
C ASN A 290 13.83 -11.49 -4.93
N ASP A 291 14.98 -12.13 -4.62
CA ASP A 291 15.34 -13.45 -5.10
C ASP A 291 14.24 -14.50 -4.84
N ARG A 292 13.71 -14.56 -3.62
CA ARG A 292 12.69 -15.56 -3.27
C ARG A 292 11.37 -15.32 -3.99
N LEU A 293 11.03 -14.03 -4.20
CA LEU A 293 9.83 -13.69 -4.98
C LEU A 293 10.04 -14.07 -6.44
N HIS A 294 11.24 -13.87 -6.98
CA HIS A 294 11.60 -14.33 -8.31
C HIS A 294 11.38 -15.84 -8.46
N GLU A 295 11.92 -16.65 -7.54
CA GLU A 295 11.74 -18.12 -7.56
C GLU A 295 10.24 -18.50 -7.58
N VAL A 296 9.42 -17.86 -6.78
CA VAL A 296 7.97 -18.11 -6.72
C VAL A 296 7.27 -17.64 -7.99
N ASN A 297 7.63 -16.46 -8.50
CA ASN A 297 7.02 -15.89 -9.70
C ASN A 297 7.32 -16.70 -10.97
N LEU A 298 8.39 -17.46 -11.01
CA LEU A 298 8.61 -18.41 -12.11
C LEU A 298 7.41 -19.37 -12.27
N GLY A 299 6.72 -19.69 -11.17
CA GLY A 299 5.48 -20.46 -11.20
C GLY A 299 4.20 -19.63 -11.31
N TRP A 300 4.18 -18.44 -10.67
CA TRP A 300 2.96 -17.63 -10.59
C TRP A 300 2.80 -16.62 -11.73
N HIS A 301 3.89 -15.95 -12.08
CA HIS A 301 3.92 -14.83 -13.02
C HIS A 301 5.14 -14.90 -13.95
N PRO A 302 5.34 -16.01 -14.70
CA PRO A 302 6.57 -16.20 -15.50
C PRO A 302 6.80 -15.05 -16.51
N LYS A 303 5.74 -14.53 -17.13
CA LYS A 303 5.85 -13.38 -18.04
C LYS A 303 6.25 -12.09 -17.34
N ALA A 304 5.86 -11.91 -16.09
CA ALA A 304 6.28 -10.73 -15.32
C ALA A 304 7.77 -10.78 -14.99
N GLU A 305 8.32 -11.98 -14.77
CA GLU A 305 9.75 -12.13 -14.47
C GLU A 305 10.68 -11.76 -15.64
N GLU A 306 10.20 -11.83 -16.88
CA GLU A 306 10.96 -11.35 -18.06
C GLU A 306 11.31 -9.85 -17.96
N VAL A 307 10.52 -9.06 -17.24
CA VAL A 307 10.76 -7.62 -17.04
C VAL A 307 11.21 -7.28 -15.62
N LEU A 308 10.86 -8.09 -14.62
CA LEU A 308 11.23 -7.86 -13.23
C LEU A 308 12.65 -8.34 -12.90
N TRP A 309 13.07 -9.44 -13.52
CA TRP A 309 14.37 -10.06 -13.28
C TRP A 309 15.27 -9.90 -14.51
N ARG A 310 16.11 -8.87 -14.49
CA ARG A 310 16.98 -8.47 -15.61
C ARG A 310 18.43 -8.40 -15.15
N PRO A 311 19.15 -9.55 -15.11
CA PRO A 311 20.57 -9.58 -14.69
C PRO A 311 21.48 -8.71 -15.52
N ASP A 312 21.13 -8.45 -16.78
CA ASP A 312 21.83 -7.54 -17.71
C ASP A 312 21.78 -6.07 -17.25
N LEU A 313 20.68 -5.65 -16.59
CA LEU A 313 20.47 -4.28 -16.13
C LEU A 313 20.67 -4.12 -14.61
N GLN A 314 20.63 -5.23 -13.88
CA GLN A 314 20.54 -5.24 -12.42
C GLN A 314 21.84 -5.70 -11.75
N GLN A 315 21.96 -5.41 -10.48
CA GLN A 315 23.01 -5.88 -9.59
C GLN A 315 22.42 -6.32 -8.25
N ALA A 316 23.12 -7.24 -7.59
CA ALA A 316 22.73 -7.70 -6.26
C ALA A 316 22.76 -6.58 -5.23
N LYS A 317 21.80 -6.58 -4.31
CA LYS A 317 21.69 -5.69 -3.15
C LYS A 317 21.22 -6.51 -1.94
N ARG A 318 21.82 -6.30 -0.78
CA ARG A 318 21.25 -6.77 0.49
C ARG A 318 20.30 -5.73 1.06
N SER A 319 19.12 -6.16 1.53
CA SER A 319 18.24 -5.29 2.32
C SER A 319 18.84 -5.08 3.73
N GLU A 320 18.33 -4.07 4.45
CA GLU A 320 18.68 -3.82 5.86
C GLU A 320 18.40 -5.05 6.76
N THR A 321 17.46 -5.90 6.36
CA THR A 321 17.10 -7.15 7.04
C THR A 321 17.85 -8.38 6.52
N GLY A 322 18.91 -8.19 5.70
CA GLY A 322 19.76 -9.26 5.18
C GLY A 322 19.20 -10.02 3.94
N GLY A 323 17.99 -9.71 3.48
CA GLY A 323 17.40 -10.33 2.30
C GLY A 323 18.16 -10.00 1.01
N ARG A 324 18.28 -10.98 0.12
CA ARG A 324 18.86 -10.77 -1.21
C ARG A 324 17.84 -10.13 -2.13
N ASN A 325 18.22 -9.06 -2.78
CA ASN A 325 17.44 -8.35 -3.78
C ASN A 325 18.32 -8.03 -4.98
N VAL A 326 17.67 -7.68 -6.10
CA VAL A 326 18.32 -7.05 -7.25
C VAL A 326 17.76 -5.65 -7.45
N ARG A 327 18.58 -4.75 -7.93
CA ARG A 327 18.22 -3.37 -8.30
C ARG A 327 19.00 -2.96 -9.54
N TYR A 328 18.60 -1.92 -10.23
CA TYR A 328 19.39 -1.37 -11.34
C TYR A 328 20.82 -1.00 -10.88
N ARG A 329 21.80 -1.26 -11.76
CA ARG A 329 23.22 -0.96 -11.49
C ARG A 329 23.40 0.51 -11.18
N THR A 330 24.22 0.84 -10.20
CA THR A 330 24.35 2.20 -9.65
C THR A 330 24.61 3.26 -10.72
N GLY A 331 25.52 3.02 -11.67
CA GLY A 331 25.83 3.97 -12.73
C GLY A 331 24.68 4.20 -13.73
N SER A 332 23.93 3.14 -14.08
CA SER A 332 22.78 3.25 -14.98
C SER A 332 21.57 3.84 -14.26
N LYS A 333 21.35 3.47 -12.99
CA LYS A 333 20.23 3.97 -12.20
C LYS A 333 20.22 5.49 -12.09
N GLY A 334 21.38 6.13 -11.88
CA GLY A 334 21.46 7.60 -11.82
C GLY A 334 20.95 8.25 -13.13
N ARG A 335 21.30 7.67 -14.28
CA ARG A 335 20.82 8.15 -15.60
C ARG A 335 19.31 7.95 -15.76
N TYR A 336 18.78 6.80 -15.32
CA TYR A 336 17.34 6.52 -15.40
C TYR A 336 16.54 7.48 -14.51
N VAL A 337 17.01 7.71 -13.28
CA VAL A 337 16.40 8.69 -12.37
C VAL A 337 16.40 10.08 -13.00
N ALA A 338 17.54 10.55 -13.52
CA ALA A 338 17.64 11.86 -14.16
C ALA A 338 16.72 11.98 -15.37
N ALA A 339 16.66 10.96 -16.22
CA ALA A 339 15.80 10.97 -17.42
C ALA A 339 14.30 11.05 -17.07
N LEU A 340 13.85 10.24 -16.11
CA LEU A 340 12.44 10.27 -15.70
C LEU A 340 12.10 11.56 -14.93
N THR A 341 13.01 12.07 -14.11
CA THR A 341 12.80 13.34 -13.41
C THR A 341 12.64 14.49 -14.40
N ALA A 342 13.55 14.60 -15.40
CA ALA A 342 13.43 15.60 -16.44
C ALA A 342 12.14 15.49 -17.24
N LEU A 343 11.68 14.27 -17.56
CA LEU A 343 10.39 14.04 -18.22
C LEU A 343 9.20 14.49 -17.37
N ILE A 344 9.22 14.23 -16.06
CA ILE A 344 8.16 14.68 -15.14
C ILE A 344 8.14 16.21 -15.05
N GLU A 345 9.31 16.85 -14.93
CA GLU A 345 9.43 18.32 -14.87
C GLU A 345 8.95 18.99 -16.15
N ASP A 346 9.22 18.38 -17.33
CA ASP A 346 8.74 18.86 -18.63
C ASP A 346 7.22 18.71 -18.78
N ARG A 347 6.68 17.54 -18.47
CA ARG A 347 5.26 17.21 -18.69
C ARG A 347 4.33 17.74 -17.60
N LEU A 348 4.78 17.79 -16.36
CA LEU A 348 4.01 18.19 -15.18
C LEU A 348 4.78 19.24 -14.37
N PRO A 349 5.04 20.46 -14.88
CA PRO A 349 5.88 21.46 -14.22
C PRO A 349 5.37 21.90 -12.85
N TYR A 350 4.11 21.65 -12.54
CA TYR A 350 3.49 21.92 -11.24
C TYR A 350 3.67 20.76 -10.25
N CYS A 351 4.12 19.57 -10.69
CA CYS A 351 4.27 18.40 -9.84
C CYS A 351 5.60 18.43 -9.09
N ARG A 352 5.56 18.51 -7.77
CA ARG A 352 6.75 18.47 -6.94
C ARG A 352 7.25 17.02 -6.79
N ILE A 353 8.47 16.74 -7.22
CA ILE A 353 9.10 15.44 -6.95
C ILE A 353 9.63 15.46 -5.50
N ARG A 354 9.06 14.61 -4.63
CA ARG A 354 9.45 14.51 -3.22
C ARG A 354 10.76 13.76 -3.06
N TYR A 355 10.92 12.66 -3.78
CA TYR A 355 12.16 11.91 -3.92
C TYR A 355 12.11 10.99 -5.14
N ALA A 356 13.29 10.59 -5.62
CA ALA A 356 13.47 9.58 -6.66
C ALA A 356 14.62 8.64 -6.29
N PHE A 357 14.43 7.33 -6.32
CA PHE A 357 15.49 6.38 -5.99
C PHE A 357 15.33 5.00 -6.67
#